data_128b616add33ef3083937c3ec617cff9
#
_entry.id   128b616add33ef3083937c3ec617cff9
#
_cell.length_a   1.000
_cell.length_b   1.000
_cell.length_c   1.000
_cell.angle_alpha   90.00
_cell.angle_beta   90.00
_cell.angle_gamma   90.00
#
_symmetry.space_group_name_H-M   'P 1'
#
loop_
_entity.id
_entity.type
_entity.pdbx_description
1 polymer ?
#
loop_
_entity_poly.entity_id
_entity_poly.type
_entity_poly.pdbx_seq_one_letter_code
_entity_poly.pdbx_strand_id
1 'polypeptide(L)'
;MSDGPCRLCLLVGSETVPSWFARAVERAVERTPAEVTAVVVAVHPSTSRPADPRRTSRNPVNRLAARLDAEPDTGGVHVTALEATAGAPVVFEQLAPETVVDGRVELPEPLVERIAAADVVVHLGVGILTGPILTEPAHGVVSYHEGDLRAYRGSSSGFWEFLEGEPTTAVTVQRLTETLDGGQIVVEAPVDIRDVGSVLAVRRRLEEASVPLMAEAIERLGRPEFDPETVSEDELGRLYVRADRNATGPSLRFLRRELPGRIRRLPSGPTDGRPG
;
A
#
# COMPACT_ATOMS: atom_id res chain seq x y z
N MET A 1 3.82 -29.69 -8.63
CA MET A 1 4.44 -28.35 -8.53
C MET A 1 5.54 -28.28 -9.56
N SER A 2 5.57 -27.23 -10.38
CA SER A 2 6.60 -27.05 -11.40
C SER A 2 7.94 -26.78 -10.70
N ASP A 3 9.00 -27.52 -11.08
CA ASP A 3 10.39 -27.26 -10.68
C ASP A 3 10.94 -25.92 -11.24
N GLY A 4 10.08 -25.05 -11.70
CA GLY A 4 10.40 -23.76 -12.33
C GLY A 4 10.36 -22.57 -11.36
N PRO A 5 10.85 -21.40 -11.83
CA PRO A 5 10.75 -20.16 -11.06
C PRO A 5 9.28 -19.78 -10.79
N CYS A 6 9.02 -19.13 -9.65
CA CYS A 6 7.70 -18.57 -9.34
C CYS A 6 7.39 -17.42 -10.31
N ARG A 7 6.32 -17.54 -11.08
CA ARG A 7 5.92 -16.54 -12.08
C ARG A 7 5.08 -15.46 -11.42
N LEU A 8 5.52 -14.20 -11.55
CA LEU A 8 4.86 -13.04 -10.98
C LEU A 8 4.21 -12.19 -12.08
N CYS A 9 2.99 -11.73 -11.83
CA CYS A 9 2.38 -10.62 -12.57
C CYS A 9 2.24 -9.41 -11.64
N LEU A 10 2.74 -8.26 -12.06
CA LEU A 10 2.53 -7.01 -11.33
C LEU A 10 1.29 -6.32 -11.90
N LEU A 11 0.22 -6.21 -11.10
CA LEU A 11 -1.04 -5.55 -11.46
C LEU A 11 -1.10 -4.20 -10.78
N VAL A 12 -0.88 -3.12 -11.53
CA VAL A 12 -0.79 -1.76 -10.99
C VAL A 12 -1.84 -0.82 -11.57
N GLY A 13 -2.34 0.11 -10.77
CA GLY A 13 -3.42 1.04 -11.14
C GLY A 13 -2.95 2.37 -11.74
N SER A 14 -1.65 2.54 -12.00
CA SER A 14 -1.08 3.78 -12.50
C SER A 14 0.20 3.52 -13.30
N GLU A 15 0.51 4.43 -14.23
CA GLU A 15 1.78 4.43 -14.99
C GLU A 15 3.01 4.76 -14.12
N THR A 16 2.78 5.21 -12.90
CA THR A 16 3.84 5.45 -11.91
C THR A 16 3.55 4.69 -10.63
N VAL A 17 4.58 4.05 -10.09
CA VAL A 17 4.54 3.34 -8.82
C VAL A 17 5.44 4.03 -7.79
N PRO A 18 5.16 3.91 -6.49
CA PRO A 18 6.06 4.42 -5.46
C PRO A 18 7.46 3.83 -5.58
N SER A 19 8.49 4.62 -5.29
CA SER A 19 9.89 4.16 -5.38
C SER A 19 10.21 2.98 -4.47
N TRP A 20 9.54 2.88 -3.32
CA TRP A 20 9.69 1.72 -2.43
C TRP A 20 9.17 0.43 -3.07
N PHE A 21 8.07 0.52 -3.85
CA PHE A 21 7.52 -0.65 -4.55
C PHE A 21 8.47 -1.12 -5.66
N ALA A 22 9.03 -0.19 -6.44
CA ALA A 22 10.03 -0.55 -7.46
C ALA A 22 11.24 -1.26 -6.83
N ARG A 23 11.76 -0.76 -5.70
CA ARG A 23 12.83 -1.41 -4.93
C ARG A 23 12.42 -2.78 -4.37
N ALA A 24 11.15 -2.95 -3.99
CA ALA A 24 10.64 -4.23 -3.52
C ALA A 24 10.62 -5.27 -4.66
N VAL A 25 10.20 -4.87 -5.87
CA VAL A 25 10.26 -5.71 -7.08
C VAL A 25 11.70 -6.10 -7.40
N GLU A 26 12.61 -5.12 -7.48
CA GLU A 26 14.04 -5.34 -7.73
C GLU A 26 14.62 -6.35 -6.73
N ARG A 27 14.38 -6.13 -5.45
CA ARG A 27 14.84 -7.04 -4.39
C ARG A 27 14.24 -8.44 -4.51
N ALA A 28 12.97 -8.55 -4.90
CA ALA A 28 12.32 -9.84 -5.09
C ALA A 28 12.98 -10.64 -6.21
N VAL A 29 13.21 -10.01 -7.37
CA VAL A 29 13.91 -10.64 -8.51
C VAL A 29 15.35 -11.01 -8.18
N GLU A 30 16.07 -10.17 -7.41
CA GLU A 30 17.46 -10.46 -7.02
C GLU A 30 17.60 -11.57 -5.97
N ARG A 31 16.64 -11.72 -5.08
CA ARG A 31 16.75 -12.56 -3.87
C ARG A 31 16.02 -13.88 -3.96
N THR A 32 15.10 -14.01 -4.91
CA THR A 32 14.28 -15.22 -5.07
C THR A 32 14.40 -15.76 -6.48
N PRO A 33 14.07 -17.02 -6.74
CA PRO A 33 13.99 -17.57 -8.09
C PRO A 33 12.72 -17.11 -8.83
N ALA A 34 12.17 -15.95 -8.47
CA ALA A 34 10.97 -15.43 -9.10
C ALA A 34 11.27 -14.76 -10.44
N GLU A 35 10.35 -14.92 -11.37
CA GLU A 35 10.37 -14.28 -12.68
C GLU A 35 9.12 -13.41 -12.84
N VAL A 36 9.30 -12.12 -13.12
CA VAL A 36 8.17 -11.27 -13.50
C VAL A 36 7.81 -11.57 -14.95
N THR A 37 6.59 -12.01 -15.19
CA THR A 37 6.12 -12.39 -16.53
C THR A 37 5.41 -11.25 -17.25
N ALA A 38 4.81 -10.33 -16.51
CA ALA A 38 4.17 -9.13 -17.05
C ALA A 38 4.02 -8.04 -15.99
N VAL A 39 4.01 -6.78 -16.44
CA VAL A 39 3.53 -5.62 -15.69
C VAL A 39 2.24 -5.16 -16.35
N VAL A 40 1.11 -5.33 -15.71
CA VAL A 40 -0.21 -4.92 -16.23
C VAL A 40 -0.63 -3.62 -15.54
N VAL A 41 -0.74 -2.56 -16.36
CA VAL A 41 -1.23 -1.25 -15.91
C VAL A 41 -2.72 -1.17 -16.19
N ALA A 42 -3.54 -1.45 -15.19
CA ALA A 42 -4.99 -1.44 -15.31
C ALA A 42 -5.57 -0.12 -14.79
N VAL A 43 -5.87 0.79 -15.69
CA VAL A 43 -6.35 2.14 -15.37
C VAL A 43 -7.86 2.22 -15.49
N HIS A 44 -8.52 2.71 -14.46
CA HIS A 44 -9.94 3.04 -14.50
C HIS A 44 -10.15 4.50 -14.07
N PRO A 45 -11.10 5.25 -14.67
CA PRO A 45 -11.35 6.66 -14.30
C PRO A 45 -11.63 6.88 -12.81
N SER A 46 -12.22 5.89 -12.13
CA SER A 46 -12.50 5.95 -10.68
C SER A 46 -11.33 5.49 -9.80
N THR A 47 -10.28 4.86 -10.35
CA THR A 47 -9.11 4.44 -9.59
C THR A 47 -8.13 5.59 -9.34
N SER A 48 -8.26 6.70 -10.08
CA SER A 48 -7.55 7.93 -9.73
C SER A 48 -7.92 8.33 -8.30
N ARG A 49 -6.93 8.38 -7.43
CA ARG A 49 -7.10 8.74 -6.01
C ARG A 49 -7.88 10.05 -5.91
N PRO A 50 -9.15 10.04 -5.45
CA PRO A 50 -9.93 11.27 -5.41
C PRO A 50 -9.25 12.27 -4.48
N ALA A 51 -9.30 13.55 -4.85
CA ALA A 51 -8.74 14.62 -4.04
C ALA A 51 -9.25 14.55 -2.59
N ASP A 52 -8.36 14.82 -1.63
CA ASP A 52 -8.73 14.85 -0.23
C ASP A 52 -9.81 15.92 0.00
N PRO A 53 -11.08 15.56 0.35
CA PRO A 53 -12.16 16.50 0.49
C PRO A 53 -11.95 17.53 1.60
N ARG A 54 -11.03 17.27 2.53
CA ARG A 54 -10.62 18.24 3.55
C ARG A 54 -9.96 19.47 2.93
N ARG A 55 -9.30 19.36 1.76
CA ARG A 55 -8.66 20.50 1.07
C ARG A 55 -9.64 21.57 0.66
N THR A 56 -10.86 21.19 0.28
CA THR A 56 -11.94 22.07 -0.13
C THR A 56 -12.97 22.36 0.98
N SER A 57 -12.76 21.78 2.16
CA SER A 57 -13.65 21.96 3.31
C SER A 57 -13.77 23.44 3.70
N ARG A 58 -14.97 23.88 4.07
CA ARG A 58 -15.19 25.21 4.67
C ARG A 58 -14.52 25.34 6.04
N ASN A 59 -14.31 24.23 6.74
CA ASN A 59 -13.64 24.20 8.04
C ASN A 59 -12.11 24.39 7.89
N PRO A 60 -11.53 25.49 8.46
CA PRO A 60 -10.10 25.74 8.37
C PRO A 60 -9.23 24.68 9.04
N VAL A 61 -9.73 24.03 10.09
CA VAL A 61 -9.05 22.91 10.78
C VAL A 61 -8.82 21.76 9.80
N ASN A 62 -9.87 21.37 9.07
CA ASN A 62 -9.77 20.29 8.09
C ASN A 62 -8.81 20.64 6.94
N ARG A 63 -8.85 21.91 6.46
CA ARG A 63 -7.90 22.36 5.42
C ARG A 63 -6.45 22.32 5.87
N LEU A 64 -6.18 22.78 7.08
CA LEU A 64 -4.83 22.73 7.63
C LEU A 64 -4.37 21.30 7.83
N ALA A 65 -5.22 20.44 8.41
CA ALA A 65 -4.92 19.01 8.56
C ALA A 65 -4.61 18.35 7.21
N ALA A 66 -5.41 18.62 6.16
CA ALA A 66 -5.17 18.09 4.83
C ALA A 66 -3.83 18.54 4.20
N ARG A 67 -3.41 19.79 4.47
CA ARG A 67 -2.12 20.30 3.99
C ARG A 67 -0.94 19.62 4.67
N LEU A 68 -1.04 19.41 5.98
CA LEU A 68 0.03 18.79 6.75
C LEU A 68 0.11 17.27 6.55
N ASP A 69 -1.01 16.65 6.23
CA ASP A 69 -1.12 15.22 5.95
C ASP A 69 -0.82 14.86 4.47
N ALA A 70 -0.66 15.88 3.63
CA ALA A 70 -0.28 15.66 2.24
C ALA A 70 1.12 15.04 2.15
N GLU A 71 1.19 13.93 1.42
CA GLU A 71 2.49 13.38 1.02
C GLU A 71 3.14 14.37 0.05
N PRO A 72 4.42 14.72 0.26
CA PRO A 72 5.16 15.38 -0.78
C PRO A 72 5.18 14.47 -2.00
N ASP A 73 5.14 15.05 -3.18
CA ASP A 73 5.40 14.30 -4.41
C ASP A 73 6.87 13.84 -4.37
N THR A 74 7.08 12.60 -3.95
CA THR A 74 8.41 12.01 -3.82
C THR A 74 8.94 11.47 -5.16
N GLY A 75 8.21 11.72 -6.26
CA GLY A 75 8.52 11.20 -7.58
C GLY A 75 8.28 9.70 -7.65
N GLY A 76 7.25 9.27 -8.39
CA GLY A 76 7.05 7.85 -8.69
C GLY A 76 8.07 7.36 -9.72
N VAL A 77 8.30 6.07 -9.72
CA VAL A 77 9.05 5.37 -10.79
C VAL A 77 8.05 5.00 -11.88
N HIS A 78 8.32 5.39 -13.11
CA HIS A 78 7.46 5.00 -14.24
C HIS A 78 7.57 3.50 -14.49
N VAL A 79 6.46 2.84 -14.81
CA VAL A 79 6.40 1.38 -14.95
C VAL A 79 7.33 0.82 -16.02
N THR A 80 7.72 1.60 -17.01
CA THR A 80 8.75 1.20 -18.00
C THR A 80 10.13 0.97 -17.38
N ALA A 81 10.42 1.57 -16.22
CA ALA A 81 11.65 1.25 -15.49
C ALA A 81 11.55 -0.14 -14.83
N LEU A 82 10.35 -0.59 -14.46
CA LEU A 82 10.14 -1.96 -14.00
C LEU A 82 10.37 -2.98 -15.11
N GLU A 83 10.04 -2.62 -16.39
CA GLU A 83 10.34 -3.45 -17.55
C GLU A 83 11.84 -3.75 -17.65
N ALA A 84 12.69 -2.74 -17.48
CA ALA A 84 14.13 -2.92 -17.51
C ALA A 84 14.66 -3.76 -16.34
N THR A 85 14.10 -3.57 -15.13
CA THR A 85 14.51 -4.30 -13.92
C THR A 85 14.01 -5.74 -13.91
N ALA A 86 12.76 -5.93 -14.33
CA ALA A 86 12.08 -7.22 -14.28
C ALA A 86 12.25 -8.06 -15.56
N GLY A 87 12.70 -7.47 -16.65
CA GLY A 87 12.82 -8.16 -17.95
C GLY A 87 11.47 -8.56 -18.58
N ALA A 88 10.37 -7.96 -18.13
CA ALA A 88 9.00 -8.36 -18.47
C ALA A 88 8.25 -7.25 -19.22
N PRO A 89 7.38 -7.59 -20.17
CA PRO A 89 6.62 -6.60 -20.93
C PRO A 89 5.66 -5.81 -20.06
N VAL A 90 5.53 -4.51 -20.35
CA VAL A 90 4.48 -3.65 -19.79
C VAL A 90 3.27 -3.65 -20.71
N VAL A 91 2.12 -3.99 -20.19
CA VAL A 91 0.84 -4.02 -20.90
C VAL A 91 -0.11 -3.01 -20.27
N PHE A 92 -0.67 -2.13 -21.10
CA PHE A 92 -1.64 -1.13 -20.66
C PHE A 92 -3.07 -1.59 -20.96
N GLU A 93 -3.93 -1.58 -19.94
CA GLU A 93 -5.33 -1.93 -20.03
C GLU A 93 -6.20 -0.79 -19.52
N GLN A 94 -7.06 -0.28 -20.40
CA GLN A 94 -8.09 0.68 -20.00
C GLN A 94 -9.34 -0.09 -19.55
N LEU A 95 -9.62 -0.08 -18.26
CA LEU A 95 -10.81 -0.72 -17.71
C LEU A 95 -12.06 0.08 -18.08
N ALA A 96 -13.11 -0.61 -18.48
CA ALA A 96 -14.40 -0.01 -18.79
C ALA A 96 -15.13 0.43 -17.49
N PRO A 97 -15.99 1.46 -17.53
CA PRO A 97 -16.70 1.95 -16.35
C PRO A 97 -17.52 0.88 -15.61
N GLU A 98 -18.08 -0.08 -16.32
CA GLU A 98 -18.87 -1.19 -15.80
C GLU A 98 -18.06 -2.20 -14.96
N THR A 99 -16.73 -2.18 -15.04
CA THR A 99 -15.86 -3.01 -14.20
C THR A 99 -15.85 -2.57 -12.73
N VAL A 100 -16.43 -1.40 -12.42
CA VAL A 100 -16.51 -0.89 -11.05
C VAL A 100 -17.95 -0.89 -10.57
N VAL A 101 -18.25 -1.77 -9.63
CA VAL A 101 -19.57 -1.87 -8.99
C VAL A 101 -19.41 -1.67 -7.49
N ASP A 102 -20.14 -0.73 -6.92
CA ASP A 102 -20.11 -0.40 -5.48
C ASP A 102 -18.69 -0.14 -4.92
N GLY A 103 -17.81 0.45 -5.77
CA GLY A 103 -16.42 0.76 -5.40
C GLY A 103 -15.46 -0.43 -5.45
N ARG A 104 -15.93 -1.59 -5.91
CA ARG A 104 -15.14 -2.79 -6.16
C ARG A 104 -14.84 -2.93 -7.65
N VAL A 105 -13.69 -3.49 -7.97
CA VAL A 105 -13.23 -3.70 -9.34
C VAL A 105 -13.26 -5.19 -9.66
N GLU A 106 -14.10 -5.56 -10.61
CA GLU A 106 -14.11 -6.89 -11.20
C GLU A 106 -13.43 -6.83 -12.57
N LEU A 107 -12.35 -7.57 -12.74
CA LEU A 107 -11.59 -7.55 -13.99
C LEU A 107 -12.31 -8.36 -15.08
N PRO A 108 -12.26 -7.91 -16.37
CA PRO A 108 -12.82 -8.68 -17.47
C PRO A 108 -12.16 -10.06 -17.60
N GLU A 109 -12.95 -11.08 -17.91
CA GLU A 109 -12.50 -12.47 -18.03
C GLU A 109 -11.23 -12.64 -18.89
N PRO A 110 -11.08 -12.04 -20.09
CA PRO A 110 -9.86 -12.18 -20.89
C PRO A 110 -8.62 -11.61 -20.21
N LEU A 111 -8.79 -10.60 -19.33
CA LEU A 111 -7.70 -10.03 -18.54
C LEU A 111 -7.36 -10.96 -17.37
N VAL A 112 -8.36 -11.52 -16.68
CA VAL A 112 -8.18 -12.51 -15.62
C VAL A 112 -7.40 -13.72 -16.13
N GLU A 113 -7.81 -14.33 -17.25
CA GLU A 113 -7.11 -15.47 -17.87
C GLU A 113 -5.63 -15.17 -18.16
N ARG A 114 -5.35 -13.99 -18.70
CA ARG A 114 -3.97 -13.56 -18.99
C ARG A 114 -3.14 -13.37 -17.73
N ILE A 115 -3.69 -12.76 -16.70
CA ILE A 115 -2.99 -12.48 -15.43
C ILE A 115 -2.82 -13.77 -14.63
N ALA A 116 -3.85 -14.62 -14.60
CA ALA A 116 -3.86 -15.89 -13.87
C ALA A 116 -2.88 -16.93 -14.43
N ALA A 117 -2.28 -16.68 -15.60
CA ALA A 117 -1.14 -17.47 -16.07
C ALA A 117 0.10 -17.34 -15.17
N ALA A 118 0.18 -16.30 -14.34
CA ALA A 118 1.20 -16.17 -13.30
C ALA A 118 0.82 -17.00 -12.04
N ASP A 119 1.82 -17.39 -11.26
CA ASP A 119 1.59 -18.12 -10.02
C ASP A 119 1.13 -17.21 -8.88
N VAL A 120 1.66 -15.97 -8.85
CA VAL A 120 1.29 -14.91 -7.90
C VAL A 120 1.01 -13.61 -8.66
N VAL A 121 -0.06 -12.94 -8.30
CA VAL A 121 -0.34 -11.57 -8.75
C VAL A 121 -0.03 -10.59 -7.62
N VAL A 122 0.85 -9.63 -7.87
CA VAL A 122 1.15 -8.55 -6.90
C VAL A 122 0.35 -7.32 -7.27
N HIS A 123 -0.59 -6.95 -6.43
CA HIS A 123 -1.54 -5.85 -6.65
C HIS A 123 -1.08 -4.55 -6.00
N LEU A 124 -1.17 -3.44 -6.75
CA LEU A 124 -0.97 -2.09 -6.24
C LEU A 124 -1.89 -1.08 -6.91
N GLY A 125 -2.89 -0.60 -6.18
CA GLY A 125 -3.63 0.62 -6.54
C GLY A 125 -4.69 0.51 -7.63
N VAL A 126 -5.04 -0.68 -8.12
CA VAL A 126 -6.15 -0.86 -9.10
C VAL A 126 -7.53 -0.63 -8.47
N GLY A 127 -7.61 -0.61 -7.17
CA GLY A 127 -8.87 -0.50 -6.43
C GLY A 127 -9.11 -1.74 -5.56
N ILE A 128 -10.33 -1.92 -5.08
CA ILE A 128 -10.71 -3.09 -4.29
C ILE A 128 -11.11 -4.20 -5.27
N LEU A 129 -10.21 -5.17 -5.46
CA LEU A 129 -10.47 -6.29 -6.37
C LEU A 129 -11.53 -7.23 -5.81
N THR A 130 -12.32 -7.82 -6.71
CA THR A 130 -13.33 -8.84 -6.42
C THR A 130 -13.41 -9.84 -7.58
N GLY A 131 -14.09 -10.96 -7.35
CA GLY A 131 -14.38 -11.97 -8.37
C GLY A 131 -13.22 -12.91 -8.66
N PRO A 132 -13.23 -13.57 -9.84
CA PRO A 132 -12.35 -14.71 -10.15
C PRO A 132 -10.86 -14.45 -9.99
N ILE A 133 -10.40 -13.21 -10.23
CA ILE A 133 -8.97 -12.87 -10.10
C ILE A 133 -8.39 -13.21 -8.73
N LEU A 134 -9.21 -13.18 -7.66
CA LEU A 134 -8.73 -13.46 -6.30
C LEU A 134 -8.30 -14.91 -6.10
N THR A 135 -8.84 -15.84 -6.91
CA THR A 135 -8.67 -17.30 -6.73
C THR A 135 -8.04 -18.01 -7.93
N GLU A 136 -8.08 -17.44 -9.12
CA GLU A 136 -7.55 -18.05 -10.34
C GLU A 136 -6.03 -18.22 -10.34
N PRO A 137 -5.19 -17.25 -9.91
CA PRO A 137 -3.75 -17.48 -9.80
C PRO A 137 -3.45 -18.55 -8.73
N ALA A 138 -2.46 -19.40 -8.95
CA ALA A 138 -2.16 -20.55 -8.09
C ALA A 138 -1.98 -20.19 -6.60
N HIS A 139 -1.38 -19.02 -6.31
CA HIS A 139 -1.22 -18.49 -4.96
C HIS A 139 -2.07 -17.24 -4.70
N GLY A 140 -3.00 -16.93 -5.63
CA GLY A 140 -3.91 -15.79 -5.52
C GLY A 140 -3.25 -14.44 -5.79
N VAL A 141 -3.91 -13.40 -5.32
CA VAL A 141 -3.45 -12.01 -5.41
C VAL A 141 -2.91 -11.56 -4.07
N VAL A 142 -1.70 -11.03 -4.03
CA VAL A 142 -1.11 -10.44 -2.83
C VAL A 142 -1.06 -8.92 -2.94
N SER A 143 -1.26 -8.25 -1.82
CA SER A 143 -1.19 -6.79 -1.72
C SER A 143 -0.58 -6.37 -0.39
N TYR A 144 0.01 -5.17 -0.40
CA TYR A 144 0.47 -4.54 0.84
C TYR A 144 -0.69 -3.88 1.58
N HIS A 145 -0.68 -4.03 2.89
CA HIS A 145 -1.44 -3.24 3.82
C HIS A 145 -0.47 -2.62 4.85
N GLU A 146 -0.38 -1.30 4.87
CA GLU A 146 0.48 -0.59 5.82
C GLU A 146 -0.30 -0.40 7.13
N GLY A 147 -0.43 -1.47 7.89
CA GLY A 147 -1.12 -1.60 9.16
C GLY A 147 -1.10 -3.05 9.66
N ASP A 148 -1.43 -3.23 10.93
CA ASP A 148 -1.78 -4.53 11.52
C ASP A 148 -3.27 -4.79 11.26
N LEU A 149 -3.61 -5.87 10.55
CA LEU A 149 -4.99 -6.23 10.23
C LEU A 149 -5.85 -6.47 11.49
N ARG A 150 -5.22 -6.80 12.61
CA ARG A 150 -5.89 -7.04 13.90
C ARG A 150 -6.17 -5.75 14.68
N ALA A 151 -5.58 -4.63 14.27
CA ALA A 151 -5.72 -3.35 14.96
C ALA A 151 -6.36 -2.28 14.08
N TYR A 152 -5.78 -2.02 12.91
CA TYR A 152 -6.15 -0.93 12.03
C TYR A 152 -6.30 -1.40 10.58
N ARG A 153 -7.53 -1.36 10.05
CA ARG A 153 -7.85 -1.69 8.66
C ARG A 153 -8.37 -0.47 7.90
N GLY A 154 -8.31 -0.52 6.59
CA GLY A 154 -8.89 0.50 5.71
C GLY A 154 -7.93 1.60 5.35
N SER A 155 -8.44 2.82 5.23
CA SER A 155 -7.69 3.91 4.61
C SER A 155 -6.79 4.66 5.59
N SER A 156 -5.63 5.05 5.05
CA SER A 156 -4.63 5.98 5.58
C SER A 156 -3.53 5.32 6.39
N SER A 157 -2.56 4.77 5.64
CA SER A 157 -1.31 4.17 6.16
C SER A 157 -0.71 4.93 7.34
N GLY A 158 -0.64 4.29 8.51
CA GLY A 158 -0.02 4.81 9.73
C GLY A 158 -0.68 6.05 10.33
N PHE A 159 -1.81 6.53 9.80
CA PHE A 159 -2.47 7.74 10.29
C PHE A 159 -3.14 7.50 11.65
N TRP A 160 -3.86 6.40 11.79
CA TRP A 160 -4.64 6.12 12.99
C TRP A 160 -3.73 5.72 14.14
N GLU A 161 -2.71 4.89 13.90
CA GLU A 161 -1.69 4.53 14.87
C GLU A 161 -0.94 5.76 15.36
N PHE A 162 -0.54 6.65 14.43
CA PHE A 162 0.04 7.93 14.82
C PHE A 162 -0.93 8.77 15.65
N LEU A 163 -2.21 8.84 15.24
CA LEU A 163 -3.23 9.63 15.93
C LEU A 163 -3.51 9.15 17.36
N GLU A 164 -3.62 7.83 17.53
CA GLU A 164 -3.89 7.19 18.82
C GLU A 164 -2.64 7.13 19.73
N GLY A 165 -1.45 7.30 19.16
CA GLY A 165 -0.21 7.29 19.92
C GLY A 165 0.38 5.92 20.15
N GLU A 166 0.04 5.01 19.23
CA GLU A 166 0.58 3.66 19.28
C GLU A 166 2.11 3.66 19.25
N PRO A 167 2.76 2.76 19.97
CA PRO A 167 4.21 2.62 19.95
C PRO A 167 4.70 1.90 18.68
N THR A 168 3.84 1.11 18.06
CA THR A 168 4.15 0.27 16.90
C THR A 168 2.99 0.30 15.91
N THR A 169 3.32 0.01 14.66
CA THR A 169 2.40 -0.36 13.59
C THR A 169 2.99 -1.58 12.86
N ALA A 170 2.46 -1.97 11.74
CA ALA A 170 2.99 -3.06 10.94
C ALA A 170 2.92 -2.77 9.44
N VAL A 171 3.64 -3.55 8.66
CA VAL A 171 3.37 -3.76 7.24
C VAL A 171 3.00 -5.21 7.06
N THR A 172 1.86 -5.45 6.45
CA THR A 172 1.34 -6.77 6.14
C THR A 172 1.30 -6.98 4.64
N VAL A 173 1.89 -8.05 4.13
CA VAL A 173 1.58 -8.59 2.80
C VAL A 173 0.50 -9.63 2.99
N GLN A 174 -0.68 -9.36 2.46
CA GLN A 174 -1.84 -10.24 2.59
C GLN A 174 -2.22 -10.86 1.25
N ARG A 175 -2.66 -12.11 1.24
CA ARG A 175 -3.40 -12.69 0.13
C ARG A 175 -4.83 -12.17 0.18
N LEU A 176 -5.25 -11.49 -0.87
CA LEU A 176 -6.56 -10.85 -0.92
C LEU A 176 -7.70 -11.86 -0.89
N THR A 177 -8.79 -11.48 -0.24
CA THR A 177 -10.07 -12.18 -0.21
C THR A 177 -11.18 -11.18 -0.50
N GLU A 178 -12.43 -11.63 -0.52
CA GLU A 178 -13.59 -10.74 -0.66
C GLU A 178 -13.78 -9.79 0.53
N THR A 179 -13.16 -10.08 1.68
CA THR A 179 -13.20 -9.22 2.86
C THR A 179 -12.15 -8.12 2.74
N LEU A 180 -12.58 -6.85 2.73
CA LEU A 180 -11.69 -5.70 2.63
C LEU A 180 -10.72 -5.64 3.82
N ASP A 181 -9.41 -5.58 3.51
CA ASP A 181 -8.32 -5.62 4.50
C ASP A 181 -8.56 -6.69 5.59
N GLY A 182 -9.03 -7.84 5.17
CA GLY A 182 -9.29 -9.02 5.99
C GLY A 182 -8.81 -10.28 5.27
N GLY A 183 -7.77 -10.13 4.45
CA GLY A 183 -7.12 -11.22 3.73
C GLY A 183 -6.30 -12.12 4.65
N GLN A 184 -5.63 -13.08 4.04
CA GLN A 184 -4.75 -14.02 4.75
C GLN A 184 -3.34 -13.45 4.83
N ILE A 185 -2.74 -13.44 6.00
CA ILE A 185 -1.39 -12.91 6.23
C ILE A 185 -0.35 -13.86 5.65
N VAL A 186 0.39 -13.39 4.64
CA VAL A 186 1.54 -14.10 4.07
C VAL A 186 2.80 -13.77 4.87
N VAL A 187 3.02 -12.48 5.14
CA VAL A 187 4.10 -11.99 5.97
C VAL A 187 3.68 -10.67 6.64
N GLU A 188 4.12 -10.49 7.87
CA GLU A 188 3.90 -9.25 8.62
C GLU A 188 5.20 -8.83 9.29
N ALA A 189 5.51 -7.53 9.26
CA ALA A 189 6.66 -6.95 9.92
C ALA A 189 6.21 -5.80 10.85
N PRO A 190 6.49 -5.88 12.14
CA PRO A 190 6.21 -4.79 13.08
C PRO A 190 7.15 -3.60 12.82
N VAL A 191 6.64 -2.39 12.96
CA VAL A 191 7.37 -1.13 12.75
C VAL A 191 7.27 -0.26 13.99
N ASP A 192 8.39 0.05 14.61
CA ASP A 192 8.46 0.94 15.78
C ASP A 192 8.22 2.39 15.35
N ILE A 193 7.25 3.06 15.99
CA ILE A 193 6.89 4.45 15.72
C ILE A 193 6.87 5.34 16.98
N ARG A 194 7.48 4.90 18.11
CA ARG A 194 7.47 5.62 19.39
C ARG A 194 8.09 7.00 19.34
N ASP A 195 9.14 7.18 18.58
CA ASP A 195 9.93 8.42 18.49
C ASP A 195 9.58 9.30 17.28
N VAL A 196 8.57 8.92 16.48
CA VAL A 196 8.19 9.71 15.33
C VAL A 196 7.28 10.89 15.70
N GLY A 197 7.64 12.07 15.22
CA GLY A 197 6.91 13.31 15.48
C GLY A 197 5.95 13.73 14.37
N SER A 198 5.75 12.91 13.33
CA SER A 198 4.85 13.24 12.23
C SER A 198 4.35 11.99 11.49
N VAL A 199 3.14 12.06 10.94
CA VAL A 199 2.58 10.98 10.14
C VAL A 199 3.43 10.68 8.89
N LEU A 200 4.05 11.68 8.30
CA LEU A 200 4.97 11.47 7.18
C LEU A 200 6.20 10.62 7.58
N ALA A 201 6.71 10.79 8.80
CA ALA A 201 7.80 9.95 9.28
C ALA A 201 7.35 8.51 9.55
N VAL A 202 6.11 8.31 9.99
CA VAL A 202 5.52 6.96 10.08
C VAL A 202 5.46 6.31 8.71
N ARG A 203 4.90 6.99 7.70
CA ARG A 203 4.79 6.46 6.33
C ARG A 203 6.14 6.07 5.75
N ARG A 204 7.17 6.89 5.93
CA ARG A 204 8.53 6.54 5.46
C ARG A 204 9.08 5.28 6.10
N ARG A 205 8.81 5.05 7.40
CA ARG A 205 9.20 3.80 8.06
C ARG A 205 8.44 2.60 7.51
N LEU A 206 7.14 2.77 7.25
CA LEU A 206 6.33 1.74 6.61
C LEU A 206 6.83 1.42 5.20
N GLU A 207 7.13 2.43 4.38
CA GLU A 207 7.70 2.26 3.04
C GLU A 207 9.05 1.52 3.08
N GLU A 208 9.93 1.88 4.01
CA GLU A 208 11.23 1.20 4.19
C GLU A 208 11.05 -0.25 4.63
N ALA A 209 10.12 -0.50 5.56
CA ALA A 209 9.80 -1.85 6.02
C ALA A 209 9.13 -2.71 4.94
N SER A 210 8.42 -2.08 3.99
CA SER A 210 7.75 -2.79 2.89
C SER A 210 8.73 -3.42 1.90
N VAL A 211 9.90 -2.82 1.68
CA VAL A 211 10.85 -3.24 0.64
C VAL A 211 11.26 -4.72 0.72
N PRO A 212 11.63 -5.28 1.88
CA PRO A 212 12.03 -6.69 1.96
C PRO A 212 10.86 -7.68 1.86
N LEU A 213 9.63 -7.25 2.14
CA LEU A 213 8.52 -8.18 2.38
C LEU A 213 7.99 -8.86 1.12
N MET A 214 8.17 -8.28 -0.07
CA MET A 214 7.79 -8.94 -1.32
C MET A 214 8.63 -10.20 -1.54
N ALA A 215 9.93 -10.11 -1.38
CA ALA A 215 10.82 -11.26 -1.51
C ALA A 215 10.45 -12.35 -0.48
N GLU A 216 10.24 -11.97 0.76
CA GLU A 216 9.85 -12.90 1.82
C GLU A 216 8.49 -13.56 1.56
N ALA A 217 7.50 -12.79 1.08
CA ALA A 217 6.19 -13.31 0.71
C ALA A 217 6.28 -14.36 -0.40
N ILE A 218 7.06 -14.07 -1.44
CA ILE A 218 7.29 -15.01 -2.56
C ILE A 218 7.97 -16.28 -2.07
N GLU A 219 9.01 -16.17 -1.24
CA GLU A 219 9.69 -17.33 -0.65
C GLU A 219 8.74 -18.20 0.19
N ARG A 220 7.84 -17.56 0.97
CA ARG A 220 6.86 -18.29 1.79
C ARG A 220 5.83 -19.01 0.92
N LEU A 221 5.24 -18.30 -0.05
CA LEU A 221 4.24 -18.85 -0.98
C LEU A 221 4.80 -19.99 -1.84
N GLY A 222 6.09 -19.96 -2.15
CA GLY A 222 6.78 -21.03 -2.87
C GLY A 222 6.99 -22.32 -2.06
N ARG A 223 6.75 -22.32 -0.75
CA ARG A 223 6.88 -23.53 0.11
C ARG A 223 5.59 -24.33 0.08
N PRO A 224 5.63 -25.63 -0.26
CA PRO A 224 4.42 -26.45 -0.38
C PRO A 224 3.58 -26.55 0.90
N GLU A 225 4.26 -26.49 2.05
CA GLU A 225 3.65 -26.61 3.38
C GLU A 225 3.16 -25.27 3.94
N PHE A 226 3.41 -24.15 3.23
CA PHE A 226 3.03 -22.85 3.73
C PHE A 226 1.55 -22.56 3.44
N ASP A 227 0.81 -22.30 4.49
CA ASP A 227 -0.57 -21.81 4.43
C ASP A 227 -0.64 -20.44 5.11
N PRO A 228 -1.06 -19.38 4.39
CA PRO A 228 -1.16 -18.04 4.97
C PRO A 228 -2.15 -18.01 6.14
N GLU A 229 -1.78 -17.30 7.19
CA GLU A 229 -2.60 -17.17 8.40
C GLU A 229 -3.91 -16.45 8.10
N THR A 230 -5.03 -17.10 8.37
CA THR A 230 -6.36 -16.49 8.29
C THR A 230 -6.68 -15.80 9.62
N VAL A 231 -6.89 -14.49 9.57
CA VAL A 231 -7.39 -13.73 10.70
C VAL A 231 -8.91 -13.90 10.76
N SER A 232 -9.42 -14.38 11.89
CA SER A 232 -10.87 -14.57 12.07
C SER A 232 -11.59 -13.20 12.15
N GLU A 233 -12.87 -13.16 11.79
CA GLU A 233 -13.64 -11.89 11.74
C GLU A 233 -13.68 -11.15 13.08
N ASP A 234 -13.68 -11.88 14.19
CA ASP A 234 -13.68 -11.34 15.56
C ASP A 234 -12.30 -10.83 16.02
N GLU A 235 -11.23 -11.25 15.36
CA GLU A 235 -9.87 -10.75 15.58
C GLU A 235 -9.52 -9.57 14.68
N LEU A 236 -10.29 -9.35 13.59
CA LEU A 236 -10.04 -8.25 12.69
C LEU A 236 -10.27 -6.90 13.37
N GLY A 237 -9.30 -6.01 13.24
CA GLY A 237 -9.34 -4.65 13.76
C GLY A 237 -10.43 -3.79 13.13
N ARG A 238 -10.64 -2.61 13.70
CA ARG A 238 -11.62 -1.67 13.16
C ARG A 238 -11.27 -1.26 11.73
N LEU A 239 -12.29 -1.32 10.86
CA LEU A 239 -12.20 -0.80 9.50
C LEU A 239 -12.42 0.73 9.51
N TYR A 240 -11.39 1.48 9.15
CA TYR A 240 -11.45 2.93 9.00
C TYR A 240 -11.68 3.31 7.54
N VAL A 241 -12.71 4.10 7.32
CA VAL A 241 -13.02 4.62 5.98
C VAL A 241 -12.58 6.09 5.86
N ARG A 242 -12.49 6.58 4.63
CA ARG A 242 -12.10 7.96 4.35
C ARG A 242 -12.96 9.00 5.10
N ALA A 243 -14.24 8.72 5.32
CA ALA A 243 -15.15 9.60 6.05
C ALA A 243 -14.72 9.82 7.51
N ASP A 244 -14.18 8.78 8.16
CA ASP A 244 -13.69 8.88 9.55
C ASP A 244 -12.56 9.91 9.65
N ARG A 245 -11.60 9.84 8.73
CA ARG A 245 -10.47 10.78 8.68
C ARG A 245 -10.89 12.23 8.37
N ASN A 246 -11.95 12.42 7.59
CA ASN A 246 -12.42 13.71 7.16
C ASN A 246 -13.24 14.48 8.23
N ALA A 247 -13.58 13.84 9.33
CA ALA A 247 -14.28 14.46 10.43
C ALA A 247 -13.38 15.50 11.15
N THR A 248 -14.02 16.52 11.74
CA THR A 248 -13.29 17.61 12.42
C THR A 248 -12.53 17.12 13.66
N GLY A 249 -13.10 16.18 14.42
CA GLY A 249 -12.47 15.62 15.62
C GLY A 249 -11.09 15.01 15.34
N PRO A 250 -10.99 14.01 14.45
CA PRO A 250 -9.70 13.46 14.01
C PRO A 250 -8.75 14.51 13.44
N SER A 251 -9.24 15.46 12.62
CA SER A 251 -8.39 16.54 12.11
C SER A 251 -7.78 17.40 13.22
N LEU A 252 -8.55 17.73 14.26
CA LEU A 252 -8.04 18.51 15.41
C LEU A 252 -7.03 17.71 16.24
N ARG A 253 -7.31 16.42 16.50
CA ARG A 253 -6.38 15.52 17.21
C ARG A 253 -5.07 15.38 16.43
N PHE A 254 -5.15 15.20 15.11
CA PHE A 254 -4.01 15.14 14.21
C PHE A 254 -3.14 16.41 14.32
N LEU A 255 -3.73 17.60 14.23
CA LEU A 255 -2.98 18.85 14.34
C LEU A 255 -2.26 18.99 15.70
N ARG A 256 -2.92 18.60 16.79
CA ARG A 256 -2.31 18.64 18.14
C ARG A 256 -1.07 17.76 18.24
N ARG A 257 -1.01 16.65 17.50
CA ARG A 257 0.11 15.72 17.53
C ARG A 257 1.19 16.05 16.49
N GLU A 258 0.78 16.47 15.31
CA GLU A 258 1.67 16.76 14.18
C GLU A 258 2.48 18.07 14.38
N LEU A 259 1.84 19.16 14.85
CA LEU A 259 2.49 20.46 14.96
C LEU A 259 3.71 20.48 15.88
N PRO A 260 3.71 19.92 17.08
CA PRO A 260 4.89 19.88 17.94
C PRO A 260 6.08 19.15 17.29
N GLY A 261 5.81 18.05 16.58
CA GLY A 261 6.85 17.29 15.88
C GLY A 261 7.49 18.07 14.73
N ARG A 262 6.70 18.87 14.02
CA ARG A 262 7.22 19.75 12.95
C ARG A 262 8.04 20.93 13.50
N ILE A 263 7.61 21.55 14.57
CA ILE A 263 8.33 22.66 15.21
C ILE A 263 9.70 22.20 15.67
N ARG A 264 9.84 21.02 16.26
CA ARG A 264 11.12 20.46 16.72
C ARG A 264 12.09 20.18 15.57
N ARG A 265 11.63 20.07 14.33
CA ARG A 265 12.44 19.81 13.13
C ARG A 265 12.87 21.08 12.40
N LEU A 266 12.34 22.25 12.78
CA LEU A 266 12.85 23.49 12.22
C LEU A 266 14.32 23.65 12.65
N PRO A 267 15.27 23.91 11.72
CA PRO A 267 16.64 24.17 12.09
C PRO A 267 16.64 25.37 13.04
N SER A 268 17.31 25.21 14.17
CA SER A 268 17.59 26.33 15.05
C SER A 268 18.27 27.41 14.20
N GLY A 269 17.63 28.56 14.09
CA GLY A 269 18.18 29.70 13.34
C GLY A 269 19.62 29.97 13.78
N PRO A 270 20.45 30.61 12.91
CA PRO A 270 21.81 30.91 13.26
C PRO A 270 21.79 31.67 14.58
N THR A 271 22.51 31.15 15.56
CA THR A 271 22.84 31.89 16.79
C THR A 271 23.63 33.06 16.36
N ASP A 272 23.06 34.25 16.40
CA ASP A 272 23.79 35.53 16.22
C ASP A 272 24.97 35.52 17.17
N GLY A 273 26.13 35.13 16.62
CA GLY A 273 27.42 35.38 17.26
C GLY A 273 27.68 36.87 17.27
N ARG A 274 27.25 37.56 18.33
CA ARG A 274 27.80 38.91 18.63
C ARG A 274 29.25 38.71 19.06
N PRO A 275 30.21 39.31 18.34
CA PRO A 275 31.54 39.46 18.89
C PRO A 275 31.50 40.55 19.97
N GLY A 276 31.96 40.22 21.17
CA GLY A 276 32.27 41.17 22.21
C GLY A 276 33.64 41.83 21.98
#